data_ca62410ca8999b89f128267faf1c313f
#
_entry.id   ca62410ca8999b89f128267faf1c313f
#
_cell.length_a   1.000
_cell.length_b   1.000
_cell.length_c   1.000
_cell.angle_alpha   90.00
_cell.angle_beta   90.00
_cell.angle_gamma   90.00
#
_symmetry.space_group_name_H-M   'P 1'
#
loop_
_entity.id
_entity.type
_entity.pdbx_description
1 polymer ?
#
loop_
_entity_poly.entity_id
_entity_poly.type
_entity_poly.pdbx_seq_one_letter_code
_entity_poly.pdbx_strand_id
1 'polypeptide(L)'
;PPILPYPTMSENPESPASYATITIPEPTGVYTEPWSWGKIKKMLGFFGPAALVASMAVGAGETILVTGVGAWAEYGLLWLILLSVLVKGVFVTYLLGRCTAVSGQSIGRLLVKLPGPRGWFILSLLTVELVGLSLALTAVAKPCGNLVVYIMSDALPVGASEVTWENMVTTVFLGLALGLSLLTSYDFLEKQQIIICGILVFGTVLATIIVWPSVTGILFGTFSVGNFPAAPEWAPPAVKKDYFLNLFTVFGYVGGTMSAYLAYASWV
;
A
#
# COMPACT_ATOMS: atom_id res chain seq x y z
N PRO A 1 -17.16 2.60 -21.48
CA PRO A 1 -16.59 3.44 -22.49
C PRO A 1 -16.07 2.56 -23.63
N PRO A 2 -16.31 2.93 -24.91
CA PRO A 2 -15.91 2.12 -26.04
C PRO A 2 -14.38 2.06 -26.14
N ILE A 3 -13.86 0.85 -26.28
CA ILE A 3 -12.46 0.58 -26.54
C ILE A 3 -12.16 1.08 -27.95
N LEU A 4 -11.38 2.14 -28.08
CA LEU A 4 -10.90 2.63 -29.37
C LEU A 4 -10.01 1.56 -30.01
N PRO A 5 -10.20 1.22 -31.31
CA PRO A 5 -9.36 0.27 -31.99
C PRO A 5 -7.92 0.79 -32.10
N TYR A 6 -6.95 -0.06 -31.73
CA TYR A 6 -5.55 0.23 -31.92
C TYR A 6 -5.23 0.48 -33.40
N PRO A 7 -4.46 1.53 -33.76
CA PRO A 7 -4.01 1.71 -35.13
C PRO A 7 -3.11 0.55 -35.53
N THR A 8 -3.47 -0.16 -36.58
CA THR A 8 -2.64 -1.17 -37.24
C THR A 8 -1.38 -0.50 -37.76
N MET A 9 -0.21 -0.96 -37.32
CA MET A 9 1.07 -0.55 -37.88
C MET A 9 1.10 -0.92 -39.34
N SER A 10 1.20 0.06 -40.28
CA SER A 10 1.53 -0.19 -41.65
C SER A 10 3.02 -0.55 -41.74
N GLU A 11 3.31 -1.76 -42.22
CA GLU A 11 4.64 -2.23 -42.55
C GLU A 11 5.15 -1.54 -43.81
N ASN A 12 5.65 -0.32 -43.71
CA ASN A 12 6.42 0.27 -44.78
C ASN A 12 7.80 0.70 -44.22
N PRO A 13 8.90 -0.03 -44.55
CA PRO A 13 10.20 0.17 -43.92
C PRO A 13 10.99 1.38 -44.43
N GLU A 14 10.48 2.21 -45.32
CA GLU A 14 11.22 3.30 -45.94
C GLU A 14 10.73 4.73 -45.66
N SER A 15 9.81 4.95 -44.77
CA SER A 15 9.53 6.32 -44.31
C SER A 15 10.45 6.68 -43.13
N PRO A 16 11.14 7.87 -43.17
CA PRO A 16 11.82 8.35 -41.97
C PRO A 16 10.82 8.37 -40.85
N ALA A 17 11.18 7.74 -39.72
CA ALA A 17 10.32 7.54 -38.58
C ALA A 17 9.53 8.83 -38.32
N SER A 18 8.32 8.90 -38.81
CA SER A 18 7.36 9.89 -38.38
C SER A 18 7.20 9.62 -36.88
N TYR A 19 7.85 10.43 -36.07
CA TYR A 19 7.54 10.49 -34.66
C TYR A 19 6.06 10.79 -34.60
N ALA A 20 5.25 9.75 -34.40
CA ALA A 20 3.82 9.93 -34.19
C ALA A 20 3.70 10.98 -33.13
N THR A 21 3.22 12.15 -33.52
CA THR A 21 2.95 13.23 -32.58
C THR A 21 1.88 12.65 -31.66
N ILE A 22 2.32 12.12 -30.51
CA ILE A 22 1.41 11.62 -29.50
C ILE A 22 0.67 12.88 -29.04
N THR A 23 -0.53 13.07 -29.55
CA THR A 23 -1.45 14.06 -29.03
C THR A 23 -1.81 13.58 -27.63
N ILE A 24 -1.10 14.15 -26.66
CA ILE A 24 -1.47 13.96 -25.24
C ILE A 24 -2.88 14.53 -25.13
N PRO A 25 -3.88 13.72 -24.75
CA PRO A 25 -5.23 14.24 -24.57
C PRO A 25 -5.17 15.41 -23.59
N GLU A 26 -5.84 16.48 -23.94
CA GLU A 26 -5.90 17.65 -23.06
C GLU A 26 -6.43 17.25 -21.69
N PRO A 27 -5.86 17.80 -20.61
CA PRO A 27 -6.29 17.46 -19.27
C PRO A 27 -7.79 17.75 -19.15
N THR A 28 -8.52 16.81 -18.51
CA THR A 28 -9.95 16.96 -18.27
C THR A 28 -10.23 18.33 -17.64
N GLY A 29 -11.28 19.03 -18.10
CA GLY A 29 -11.60 20.41 -17.70
C GLY A 29 -11.69 20.64 -16.19
N VAL A 30 -11.79 19.57 -15.39
CA VAL A 30 -11.74 19.61 -13.91
C VAL A 30 -10.47 20.29 -13.38
N TYR A 31 -9.33 20.16 -14.03
CA TYR A 31 -8.07 20.76 -13.56
C TYR A 31 -7.98 22.26 -13.89
N THR A 32 -8.69 22.71 -14.92
CA THR A 32 -8.71 24.10 -15.36
C THR A 32 -9.80 24.93 -14.67
N GLU A 33 -10.78 24.29 -14.02
CA GLU A 33 -11.83 24.99 -13.28
C GLU A 33 -11.25 25.77 -12.07
N PRO A 34 -11.78 26.95 -11.75
CA PRO A 34 -11.39 27.67 -10.54
C PRO A 34 -11.71 26.87 -9.28
N TRP A 35 -10.96 27.10 -8.20
CA TRP A 35 -11.17 26.41 -6.93
C TRP A 35 -12.59 26.66 -6.39
N SER A 36 -13.35 25.59 -6.24
CA SER A 36 -14.72 25.60 -5.71
C SER A 36 -15.03 24.28 -5.01
N TRP A 37 -16.05 24.26 -4.16
CA TRP A 37 -16.55 23.03 -3.53
C TRP A 37 -16.95 21.96 -4.56
N GLY A 38 -17.52 22.41 -5.69
CA GLY A 38 -17.86 21.54 -6.81
C GLY A 38 -16.64 20.88 -7.43
N LYS A 39 -15.55 21.62 -7.59
CA LYS A 39 -14.26 21.07 -8.06
C LYS A 39 -13.72 20.00 -7.12
N ILE A 40 -13.69 20.27 -5.81
CA ILE A 40 -13.24 19.31 -4.81
C ILE A 40 -14.07 18.02 -4.87
N LYS A 41 -15.40 18.14 -4.99
CA LYS A 41 -16.28 16.98 -5.12
C LYS A 41 -16.02 16.17 -6.40
N LYS A 42 -15.76 16.84 -7.53
CA LYS A 42 -15.36 16.16 -8.78
C LYS A 42 -14.01 15.47 -8.64
N MET A 43 -13.02 16.11 -8.00
CA MET A 43 -11.71 15.52 -7.73
C MET A 43 -11.80 14.29 -6.81
N LEU A 44 -12.67 14.33 -5.80
CA LEU A 44 -12.94 13.17 -4.95
C LEU A 44 -13.58 12.00 -5.71
N GLY A 45 -14.29 12.26 -6.82
CA GLY A 45 -14.79 11.21 -7.71
C GLY A 45 -13.70 10.39 -8.40
N PHE A 46 -12.48 10.93 -8.54
CA PHE A 46 -11.33 10.19 -9.07
C PHE A 46 -10.61 9.36 -7.99
N PHE A 47 -11.10 9.40 -6.76
CA PHE A 47 -10.46 8.71 -5.63
C PHE A 47 -10.64 7.17 -5.66
N GLY A 48 -11.56 6.63 -6.49
CA GLY A 48 -11.86 5.20 -6.54
C GLY A 48 -10.63 4.29 -6.69
N PRO A 49 -9.84 4.40 -7.78
CA PRO A 49 -8.63 3.59 -7.94
C PRO A 49 -7.57 3.86 -6.86
N ALA A 50 -7.43 5.12 -6.43
CA ALA A 50 -6.51 5.49 -5.35
C ALA A 50 -6.94 4.90 -4.00
N ALA A 51 -8.24 4.84 -3.71
CA ALA A 51 -8.77 4.20 -2.50
C ALA A 51 -8.49 2.70 -2.49
N LEU A 52 -8.57 2.02 -3.63
CA LEU A 52 -8.24 0.61 -3.75
C LEU A 52 -6.75 0.37 -3.42
N VAL A 53 -5.85 1.17 -3.99
CA VAL A 53 -4.42 1.09 -3.66
C VAL A 53 -4.16 1.42 -2.19
N ALA A 54 -4.80 2.47 -1.66
CA ALA A 54 -4.66 2.86 -0.26
C ALA A 54 -5.15 1.75 0.69
N SER A 55 -6.28 1.11 0.40
CA SER A 55 -6.81 0.03 1.22
C SER A 55 -5.94 -1.23 1.18
N MET A 56 -5.29 -1.52 0.06
CA MET A 56 -4.30 -2.58 -0.05
C MET A 56 -3.02 -2.27 0.71
N ALA A 57 -2.64 -0.98 0.77
CA ALA A 57 -1.46 -0.51 1.49
C ALA A 57 -1.70 -0.46 3.01
N VAL A 58 -2.89 0.00 3.45
CA VAL A 58 -3.25 0.03 4.88
C VAL A 58 -3.58 -1.38 5.37
N GLY A 59 -2.56 -2.14 5.69
CA GLY A 59 -2.66 -3.51 6.16
C GLY A 59 -2.14 -3.68 7.59
N ALA A 60 -1.75 -4.90 7.93
CA ALA A 60 -1.16 -5.23 9.23
C ALA A 60 0.16 -4.49 9.48
N GLY A 61 0.87 -4.07 8.43
CA GLY A 61 2.08 -3.27 8.54
C GLY A 61 1.83 -1.95 9.28
N GLU A 62 0.89 -1.17 8.78
CA GLU A 62 0.55 0.13 9.34
C GLU A 62 -0.21 0.01 10.68
N THR A 63 -1.16 -0.92 10.77
CA THR A 63 -2.01 -1.01 11.94
C THR A 63 -1.36 -1.71 13.13
N ILE A 64 -0.48 -2.69 12.91
CA ILE A 64 0.15 -3.48 13.98
C ILE A 64 1.60 -3.07 14.18
N LEU A 65 2.42 -3.08 13.11
CA LEU A 65 3.85 -2.80 13.25
C LEU A 65 4.12 -1.35 13.60
N VAL A 66 3.48 -0.40 12.90
CA VAL A 66 3.67 1.03 13.19
C VAL A 66 3.15 1.38 14.57
N THR A 67 2.01 0.82 14.97
CA THR A 67 1.45 1.01 16.32
C THR A 67 2.38 0.39 17.38
N GLY A 68 2.90 -0.83 17.15
CA GLY A 68 3.87 -1.46 18.04
C GLY A 68 5.14 -0.64 18.19
N VAL A 69 5.69 -0.16 17.08
CA VAL A 69 6.87 0.72 17.12
C VAL A 69 6.56 2.06 17.78
N GLY A 70 5.37 2.62 17.57
CA GLY A 70 4.91 3.81 18.28
C GLY A 70 4.90 3.62 19.78
N ALA A 71 4.49 2.44 20.26
CA ALA A 71 4.54 2.10 21.68
C ALA A 71 5.96 2.04 22.24
N TRP A 72 6.96 1.64 21.44
CA TRP A 72 8.36 1.53 21.90
C TRP A 72 9.15 2.82 21.72
N ALA A 73 8.90 3.54 20.65
CA ALA A 73 9.68 4.72 20.24
C ALA A 73 8.94 6.04 20.45
N GLU A 74 7.71 5.98 20.95
CA GLU A 74 6.83 7.14 21.13
C GLU A 74 6.77 7.98 19.83
N TYR A 75 7.13 9.27 19.91
CA TYR A 75 7.17 10.16 18.73
C TYR A 75 8.49 10.11 17.97
N GLY A 76 9.53 9.42 18.49
CA GLY A 76 10.90 9.52 18.01
C GLY A 76 11.14 9.05 16.57
N LEU A 77 10.20 8.27 15.98
CA LEU A 77 10.30 7.76 14.62
C LEU A 77 9.33 8.42 13.61
N LEU A 78 8.62 9.48 14.00
CA LEU A 78 7.70 10.16 13.08
C LEU A 78 8.43 10.70 11.84
N TRP A 79 9.68 11.15 11.99
CA TRP A 79 10.50 11.57 10.85
C TRP A 79 10.73 10.44 9.84
N LEU A 80 10.93 9.20 10.31
CA LEU A 80 11.16 8.04 9.44
C LEU A 80 9.87 7.66 8.69
N ILE A 81 8.71 7.73 9.36
CA ILE A 81 7.41 7.52 8.75
C ILE A 81 7.16 8.60 7.68
N LEU A 82 7.39 9.87 8.02
CA LEU A 82 7.24 10.99 7.08
C LEU A 82 8.17 10.81 5.87
N LEU A 83 9.44 10.45 6.09
CA LEU A 83 10.39 10.17 5.02
C LEU A 83 9.90 9.04 4.12
N SER A 84 9.39 7.95 4.69
CA SER A 84 8.83 6.84 3.93
C SER A 84 7.64 7.27 3.06
N VAL A 85 6.71 8.04 3.62
CA VAL A 85 5.55 8.59 2.89
C VAL A 85 6.00 9.51 1.76
N LEU A 86 6.95 10.41 2.01
CA LEU A 86 7.46 11.32 0.99
C LEU A 86 8.17 10.57 -0.15
N VAL A 87 9.04 9.63 0.19
CA VAL A 87 9.81 8.89 -0.83
C VAL A 87 8.91 7.93 -1.60
N LYS A 88 8.14 7.08 -0.91
CA LYS A 88 7.34 6.05 -1.56
C LYS A 88 5.99 6.59 -2.05
N GLY A 89 5.26 7.27 -1.18
CA GLY A 89 3.91 7.74 -1.49
C GLY A 89 3.90 8.88 -2.50
N VAL A 90 4.75 9.88 -2.32
CA VAL A 90 4.75 11.07 -3.18
C VAL A 90 5.71 10.92 -4.36
N PHE A 91 7.01 10.72 -4.07
CA PHE A 91 8.04 10.77 -5.11
C PHE A 91 7.97 9.61 -6.09
N VAL A 92 7.87 8.37 -5.61
CA VAL A 92 7.77 7.18 -6.48
C VAL A 92 6.48 7.21 -7.27
N THR A 93 5.34 7.50 -6.64
CA THR A 93 4.03 7.54 -7.32
C THR A 93 4.00 8.64 -8.38
N TYR A 94 4.53 9.82 -8.07
CA TYR A 94 4.64 10.92 -9.03
C TYR A 94 5.51 10.55 -10.23
N LEU A 95 6.69 9.96 -10.00
CA LEU A 95 7.58 9.55 -11.09
C LEU A 95 6.95 8.47 -11.97
N LEU A 96 6.30 7.47 -11.39
CA LEU A 96 5.64 6.41 -12.14
C LEU A 96 4.47 6.96 -12.96
N GLY A 97 3.60 7.77 -12.36
CA GLY A 97 2.49 8.43 -13.04
C GLY A 97 2.98 9.32 -14.19
N ARG A 98 4.00 10.14 -13.94
CA ARG A 98 4.60 10.99 -14.97
C ARG A 98 5.23 10.19 -16.10
N CYS A 99 5.93 9.11 -15.78
CA CYS A 99 6.54 8.23 -16.78
C CYS A 99 5.48 7.61 -17.68
N THR A 100 4.37 7.13 -17.14
CA THR A 100 3.24 6.58 -17.89
C THR A 100 2.58 7.66 -18.76
N ALA A 101 2.30 8.82 -18.18
CA ALA A 101 1.65 9.93 -18.90
C ALA A 101 2.49 10.44 -20.07
N VAL A 102 3.81 10.58 -19.90
CA VAL A 102 4.72 11.09 -20.95
C VAL A 102 5.00 10.03 -22.02
N SER A 103 5.17 8.75 -21.61
CA SER A 103 5.51 7.69 -22.57
C SER A 103 4.31 7.12 -23.32
N GLY A 104 3.08 7.32 -22.82
CA GLY A 104 1.88 6.67 -23.35
C GLY A 104 1.93 5.12 -23.24
N GLN A 105 2.86 4.59 -22.45
CA GLN A 105 3.06 3.14 -22.28
C GLN A 105 3.00 2.77 -20.80
N SER A 106 2.43 1.60 -20.51
CA SER A 106 2.44 1.09 -19.15
C SER A 106 3.89 0.82 -18.69
N ILE A 107 4.14 1.04 -17.42
CA ILE A 107 5.46 0.80 -16.80
C ILE A 107 5.95 -0.63 -17.07
N GLY A 108 5.06 -1.63 -17.05
CA GLY A 108 5.40 -3.00 -17.37
C GLY A 108 6.04 -3.15 -18.75
N ARG A 109 5.51 -2.46 -19.77
CA ARG A 109 6.11 -2.46 -21.12
C ARG A 109 7.47 -1.80 -21.16
N LEU A 110 7.67 -0.74 -20.39
CA LEU A 110 8.97 -0.06 -20.30
C LEU A 110 10.02 -0.94 -19.60
N LEU A 111 9.64 -1.64 -18.56
CA LEU A 111 10.53 -2.55 -17.83
C LEU A 111 10.99 -3.74 -18.66
N VAL A 112 10.17 -4.23 -19.62
CA VAL A 112 10.60 -5.27 -20.59
C VAL A 112 11.71 -4.81 -21.49
N LYS A 113 11.82 -3.49 -21.75
CA LYS A 113 12.85 -2.89 -22.63
C LYS A 113 14.17 -2.63 -21.92
N LEU A 114 14.29 -2.90 -20.63
CA LEU A 114 15.56 -2.74 -19.91
C LEU A 114 16.67 -3.58 -20.53
N PRO A 115 17.92 -3.07 -20.55
CA PRO A 115 19.05 -3.78 -21.12
C PRO A 115 19.28 -5.12 -20.40
N GLY A 116 19.50 -6.17 -21.19
CA GLY A 116 19.67 -7.55 -20.70
C GLY A 116 18.76 -8.54 -21.42
N PRO A 117 18.65 -9.78 -20.96
CA PRO A 117 17.71 -10.76 -21.50
C PRO A 117 16.26 -10.22 -21.41
N ARG A 118 15.52 -10.34 -22.51
CA ARG A 118 14.18 -9.75 -22.62
C ARG A 118 13.26 -10.19 -21.47
N GLY A 119 12.76 -9.22 -20.70
CA GLY A 119 11.83 -9.47 -19.60
C GLY A 119 12.45 -9.99 -18.31
N TRP A 120 13.77 -10.13 -18.23
CA TRP A 120 14.46 -10.67 -17.05
C TRP A 120 14.11 -9.91 -15.75
N PHE A 121 14.03 -8.57 -15.85
CA PHE A 121 13.76 -7.73 -14.70
C PHE A 121 12.34 -7.94 -14.16
N ILE A 122 11.35 -8.02 -15.04
CA ILE A 122 9.96 -8.31 -14.64
C ILE A 122 9.87 -9.70 -14.03
N LEU A 123 10.52 -10.69 -14.63
CA LEU A 123 10.52 -12.06 -14.11
C LEU A 123 11.14 -12.11 -12.71
N SER A 124 12.25 -11.42 -12.49
CA SER A 124 12.89 -11.31 -11.18
C SER A 124 11.97 -10.66 -10.15
N LEU A 125 11.33 -9.54 -10.51
CA LEU A 125 10.36 -8.86 -9.66
C LEU A 125 9.19 -9.76 -9.29
N LEU A 126 8.57 -10.41 -10.27
CA LEU A 126 7.45 -11.32 -10.04
C LEU A 126 7.85 -12.50 -9.15
N THR A 127 9.06 -13.04 -9.32
CA THR A 127 9.55 -14.13 -8.49
C THR A 127 9.73 -13.69 -7.04
N VAL A 128 10.38 -12.53 -6.83
CA VAL A 128 10.55 -11.96 -5.48
C VAL A 128 9.21 -11.65 -4.84
N GLU A 129 8.28 -11.09 -5.61
CA GLU A 129 6.95 -10.74 -5.11
C GLU A 129 6.11 -11.99 -4.81
N LEU A 130 6.17 -13.03 -5.63
CA LEU A 130 5.46 -14.29 -5.37
C LEU A 130 5.90 -14.94 -4.06
N VAL A 131 7.21 -15.00 -3.81
CA VAL A 131 7.75 -15.50 -2.55
C VAL A 131 7.40 -14.58 -1.39
N GLY A 132 7.62 -13.27 -1.56
CA GLY A 132 7.33 -12.26 -0.55
C GLY A 132 5.85 -12.18 -0.19
N LEU A 133 4.95 -12.29 -1.18
CA LEU A 133 3.51 -12.26 -0.99
C LEU A 133 3.02 -13.44 -0.13
N SER A 134 3.56 -14.64 -0.35
CA SER A 134 3.19 -15.82 0.44
C SER A 134 3.52 -15.63 1.92
N LEU A 135 4.69 -15.06 2.22
CA LEU A 135 5.10 -14.72 3.58
C LEU A 135 4.27 -13.56 4.15
N ALA A 136 4.02 -12.53 3.34
CA ALA A 136 3.24 -11.36 3.74
C ALA A 136 1.78 -11.71 4.06
N LEU A 137 1.13 -12.56 3.26
CA LEU A 137 -0.24 -13.03 3.53
C LEU A 137 -0.35 -13.73 4.89
N THR A 138 0.63 -14.57 5.22
CA THR A 138 0.68 -15.23 6.53
C THR A 138 0.88 -14.21 7.65
N ALA A 139 1.78 -13.25 7.47
CA ALA A 139 2.07 -12.21 8.45
C ALA A 139 0.87 -11.28 8.69
N VAL A 140 0.03 -11.04 7.67
CA VAL A 140 -1.19 -10.23 7.78
C VAL A 140 -2.34 -11.02 8.41
N ALA A 141 -2.50 -12.30 8.06
CA ALA A 141 -3.61 -13.12 8.51
C ALA A 141 -3.44 -13.64 9.94
N LYS A 142 -2.20 -13.93 10.36
CA LYS A 142 -1.91 -14.46 11.70
C LYS A 142 -2.41 -13.56 12.84
N PRO A 143 -2.19 -12.24 12.85
CA PRO A 143 -2.76 -11.35 13.86
C PRO A 143 -4.29 -11.38 13.93
N CYS A 144 -4.98 -11.58 12.81
CA CYS A 144 -6.44 -11.73 12.80
C CYS A 144 -6.87 -12.99 13.54
N GLY A 145 -6.18 -14.11 13.29
CA GLY A 145 -6.42 -15.36 14.00
C GLY A 145 -6.15 -15.23 15.51
N ASN A 146 -5.04 -14.62 15.88
CA ASN A 146 -4.67 -14.38 17.28
C ASN A 146 -5.71 -13.51 17.99
N LEU A 147 -6.20 -12.45 17.36
CA LEU A 147 -7.23 -11.57 17.92
C LEU A 147 -8.52 -12.33 18.17
N VAL A 148 -8.98 -13.14 17.22
CA VAL A 148 -10.21 -13.95 17.37
C VAL A 148 -10.06 -14.95 18.53
N VAL A 149 -8.93 -15.66 18.60
CA VAL A 149 -8.65 -16.62 19.68
C VAL A 149 -8.59 -15.92 21.03
N TYR A 150 -7.95 -14.73 21.10
CA TYR A 150 -7.92 -13.91 22.30
C TYR A 150 -9.31 -13.51 22.79
N ILE A 151 -10.18 -13.05 21.88
CA ILE A 151 -11.55 -12.67 22.21
C ILE A 151 -12.38 -13.88 22.66
N MET A 152 -12.10 -15.05 22.08
CA MET A 152 -12.81 -16.31 22.37
C MET A 152 -12.12 -17.16 23.45
N SER A 153 -11.10 -16.67 24.11
CA SER A 153 -10.28 -17.44 25.07
C SER A 153 -11.10 -18.16 26.14
N ASP A 154 -12.15 -17.51 26.63
CA ASP A 154 -13.04 -18.08 27.67
C ASP A 154 -13.98 -19.18 27.13
N ALA A 155 -14.19 -19.25 25.81
CA ALA A 155 -15.06 -20.22 25.15
C ALA A 155 -14.29 -21.41 24.56
N LEU A 156 -12.96 -21.38 24.58
CA LEU A 156 -12.15 -22.43 23.98
C LEU A 156 -12.10 -23.68 24.88
N PRO A 157 -12.08 -24.90 24.32
CA PRO A 157 -11.98 -26.14 25.08
C PRO A 157 -10.69 -26.21 25.90
N VAL A 158 -10.80 -26.52 27.15
CA VAL A 158 -9.67 -26.74 28.07
C VAL A 158 -8.80 -27.88 27.54
N GLY A 159 -7.52 -27.60 27.29
CA GLY A 159 -6.52 -28.59 26.85
C GLY A 159 -6.14 -28.52 25.37
N ALA A 160 -6.77 -27.68 24.56
CA ALA A 160 -6.31 -27.42 23.20
C ALA A 160 -5.17 -26.39 23.20
N SER A 161 -4.13 -26.66 22.40
CA SER A 161 -3.03 -25.70 22.22
C SER A 161 -3.56 -24.41 21.57
N GLU A 162 -3.34 -23.25 22.20
CA GLU A 162 -3.67 -21.93 21.65
C GLU A 162 -3.14 -21.76 20.23
N VAL A 163 -1.91 -22.16 20.00
CA VAL A 163 -1.26 -22.10 18.67
C VAL A 163 -2.02 -22.89 17.60
N THR A 164 -2.64 -24.01 17.96
CA THR A 164 -3.44 -24.83 17.04
C THR A 164 -4.73 -24.09 16.65
N TRP A 165 -5.41 -23.47 17.61
CA TRP A 165 -6.61 -22.67 17.37
C TRP A 165 -6.30 -21.43 16.55
N GLU A 166 -5.23 -20.71 16.85
CA GLU A 166 -4.79 -19.58 16.07
C GLU A 166 -4.54 -19.94 14.59
N ASN A 167 -3.85 -21.04 14.36
CA ASN A 167 -3.57 -21.50 13.00
C ASN A 167 -4.85 -21.96 12.28
N MET A 168 -5.75 -22.64 12.96
CA MET A 168 -7.03 -23.05 12.41
C MET A 168 -7.89 -21.85 12.02
N VAL A 169 -8.07 -20.89 12.92
CA VAL A 169 -8.83 -19.66 12.66
C VAL A 169 -8.20 -18.85 11.53
N THR A 170 -6.86 -18.70 11.54
CA THR A 170 -6.13 -18.02 10.45
C THR A 170 -6.38 -18.70 9.11
N THR A 171 -6.33 -20.04 9.06
CA THR A 171 -6.56 -20.81 7.83
C THR A 171 -7.99 -20.65 7.32
N VAL A 172 -8.97 -20.71 8.21
CA VAL A 172 -10.38 -20.48 7.87
C VAL A 172 -10.58 -19.07 7.34
N PHE A 173 -9.98 -18.07 8.00
CA PHE A 173 -10.06 -16.67 7.56
C PHE A 173 -9.46 -16.47 6.16
N LEU A 174 -8.27 -17.05 5.90
CA LEU A 174 -7.66 -17.01 4.56
C LEU A 174 -8.52 -17.73 3.51
N GLY A 175 -9.08 -18.88 3.86
CA GLY A 175 -9.97 -19.63 2.97
C GLY A 175 -11.24 -18.83 2.61
N LEU A 176 -11.84 -18.17 3.59
CA LEU A 176 -13.00 -17.29 3.36
C LEU A 176 -12.63 -16.08 2.51
N ALA A 177 -11.50 -15.42 2.80
CA ALA A 177 -11.04 -14.28 2.03
C ALA A 177 -10.77 -14.66 0.56
N LEU A 178 -10.12 -15.80 0.33
CA LEU A 178 -9.87 -16.33 -1.01
C LEU A 178 -11.18 -16.70 -1.72
N GLY A 179 -12.09 -17.39 -1.04
CA GLY A 179 -13.40 -17.75 -1.59
C GLY A 179 -14.22 -16.51 -1.99
N LEU A 180 -14.27 -15.51 -1.12
CA LEU A 180 -14.94 -14.24 -1.43
C LEU A 180 -14.27 -13.53 -2.63
N SER A 181 -12.94 -13.51 -2.68
CA SER A 181 -12.20 -12.89 -3.79
C SER A 181 -12.50 -13.55 -5.15
N LEU A 182 -12.69 -14.87 -5.18
CA LEU A 182 -13.00 -15.59 -6.41
C LEU A 182 -14.46 -15.41 -6.86
N LEU A 183 -15.36 -15.14 -5.93
CA LEU A 183 -16.81 -15.00 -6.22
C LEU A 183 -17.24 -13.56 -6.51
N THR A 184 -16.39 -12.58 -6.24
CA THR A 184 -16.75 -11.16 -6.24
C THR A 184 -16.33 -10.48 -7.54
N SER A 185 -17.19 -9.58 -8.06
CA SER A 185 -16.84 -8.71 -9.19
C SER A 185 -15.89 -7.60 -8.75
N TYR A 186 -15.11 -7.07 -9.69
CA TYR A 186 -14.17 -5.95 -9.44
C TYR A 186 -14.88 -4.73 -8.84
N ASP A 187 -16.03 -4.34 -9.37
CA ASP A 187 -16.81 -3.18 -8.89
C ASP A 187 -17.27 -3.34 -7.43
N PHE A 188 -17.56 -4.56 -7.02
CA PHE A 188 -17.96 -4.85 -5.65
C PHE A 188 -16.74 -4.77 -4.71
N LEU A 189 -15.61 -5.31 -5.12
CA LEU A 189 -14.35 -5.20 -4.38
C LEU A 189 -13.93 -3.75 -4.19
N GLU A 190 -14.00 -2.94 -5.25
CA GLU A 190 -13.67 -1.51 -5.18
C GLU A 190 -14.55 -0.78 -4.15
N LYS A 191 -15.86 -1.00 -4.19
CA LYS A 191 -16.79 -0.38 -3.23
C LYS A 191 -16.51 -0.80 -1.78
N GLN A 192 -16.26 -2.10 -1.56
CA GLN A 192 -15.89 -2.60 -0.23
C GLN A 192 -14.60 -1.95 0.27
N GLN A 193 -13.58 -1.84 -0.57
CA GLN A 193 -12.30 -1.25 -0.21
C GLN A 193 -12.43 0.24 0.13
N ILE A 194 -13.25 0.99 -0.59
CA ILE A 194 -13.55 2.39 -0.27
C ILE A 194 -14.19 2.52 1.12
N ILE A 195 -15.15 1.66 1.44
CA ILE A 195 -15.81 1.65 2.75
C ILE A 195 -14.81 1.31 3.86
N ILE A 196 -14.03 0.25 3.69
CA ILE A 196 -13.01 -0.18 4.67
C ILE A 196 -11.98 0.93 4.89
N CYS A 197 -11.46 1.51 3.81
CA CYS A 197 -10.52 2.63 3.88
C CYS A 197 -11.14 3.83 4.62
N GLY A 198 -12.39 4.16 4.33
CA GLY A 198 -13.13 5.23 5.02
C GLY A 198 -13.25 4.96 6.52
N ILE A 199 -13.62 3.75 6.92
CA ILE A 199 -13.73 3.35 8.33
C ILE A 199 -12.36 3.44 9.02
N LEU A 200 -11.30 2.95 8.39
CA LEU A 200 -9.95 2.99 8.95
C LEU A 200 -9.46 4.43 9.14
N VAL A 201 -9.59 5.28 8.12
CA VAL A 201 -9.19 6.69 8.20
C VAL A 201 -9.99 7.42 9.26
N PHE A 202 -11.33 7.28 9.24
CA PHE A 202 -12.19 7.92 10.23
C PHE A 202 -11.90 7.43 11.65
N GLY A 203 -11.75 6.11 11.83
CA GLY A 203 -11.41 5.50 13.11
C GLY A 203 -10.06 5.97 13.65
N THR A 204 -9.04 6.06 12.78
CA THR A 204 -7.72 6.56 13.16
C THR A 204 -7.77 8.04 13.57
N VAL A 205 -8.48 8.88 12.81
CA VAL A 205 -8.67 10.29 13.16
C VAL A 205 -9.40 10.43 14.49
N LEU A 206 -10.48 9.67 14.68
CA LEU A 206 -11.25 9.69 15.92
C LEU A 206 -10.40 9.23 17.12
N ALA A 207 -9.66 8.14 16.98
CA ALA A 207 -8.74 7.66 18.01
C ALA A 207 -7.68 8.71 18.35
N THR A 208 -7.11 9.38 17.34
CA THR A 208 -6.14 10.47 17.53
C THR A 208 -6.74 11.64 18.31
N ILE A 209 -7.98 12.02 18.01
CA ILE A 209 -8.68 13.09 18.75
C ILE A 209 -8.94 12.69 20.21
N ILE A 210 -9.36 11.45 20.46
CA ILE A 210 -9.63 10.94 21.80
C ILE A 210 -8.36 10.89 22.65
N VAL A 211 -7.26 10.38 22.08
CA VAL A 211 -5.97 10.25 22.78
C VAL A 211 -5.31 11.60 23.02
N TRP A 212 -5.63 12.62 22.20
CA TRP A 212 -5.10 13.97 22.28
C TRP A 212 -3.57 14.03 22.42
N PRO A 213 -2.83 13.63 21.39
CA PRO A 213 -1.38 13.51 21.46
C PRO A 213 -0.70 14.88 21.67
N SER A 214 0.49 14.87 22.26
CA SER A 214 1.28 16.09 22.46
C SER A 214 1.74 16.69 21.13
N VAL A 215 1.26 17.89 20.81
CA VAL A 215 1.65 18.61 19.58
C VAL A 215 3.16 18.88 19.56
N THR A 216 3.75 19.22 20.69
CA THR A 216 5.20 19.42 20.82
C THR A 216 5.97 18.13 20.58
N GLY A 217 5.46 16.99 21.08
CA GLY A 217 6.03 15.67 20.82
C GLY A 217 5.98 15.31 19.34
N ILE A 218 4.85 15.57 18.67
CA ILE A 218 4.70 15.34 17.22
C ILE A 218 5.70 16.17 16.43
N LEU A 219 5.78 17.48 16.71
CA LEU A 219 6.73 18.36 16.00
C LEU A 219 8.16 17.94 16.25
N PHE A 220 8.55 17.69 17.50
CA PHE A 220 9.89 17.22 17.82
C PHE A 220 10.20 15.90 17.09
N GLY A 221 9.34 14.90 17.17
CA GLY A 221 9.56 13.61 16.53
C GLY A 221 9.60 13.67 15.00
N THR A 222 8.84 14.61 14.40
CA THR A 222 8.84 14.81 12.94
C THR A 222 10.13 15.45 12.43
N PHE A 223 10.70 16.38 13.18
CA PHE A 223 11.90 17.13 12.75
C PHE A 223 13.22 16.59 13.33
N SER A 224 13.17 15.64 14.27
CA SER A 224 14.38 15.00 14.85
C SER A 224 14.97 13.93 13.93
N VAL A 225 15.32 14.31 12.70
CA VAL A 225 15.85 13.40 11.67
C VAL A 225 17.12 12.71 12.17
N GLY A 226 17.17 11.39 12.05
CA GLY A 226 18.31 10.58 12.47
C GLY A 226 18.34 10.23 13.96
N ASN A 227 17.39 10.70 14.75
CA ASN A 227 17.25 10.28 16.12
C ASN A 227 16.56 8.90 16.18
N PHE A 228 17.26 7.93 16.74
CA PHE A 228 16.71 6.59 17.00
C PHE A 228 16.62 6.40 18.51
N PRO A 229 15.41 6.37 19.07
CA PRO A 229 15.24 6.17 20.49
C PRO A 229 15.76 4.80 20.92
N ALA A 230 16.29 4.71 22.13
CA ALA A 230 16.72 3.43 22.71
C ALA A 230 15.51 2.54 23.03
N ALA A 231 15.71 1.23 23.01
CA ALA A 231 14.67 0.28 23.39
C ALA A 231 14.26 0.50 24.85
N PRO A 232 12.96 0.63 25.15
CA PRO A 232 12.52 0.81 26.52
C PRO A 232 12.81 -0.44 27.37
N GLU A 233 12.98 -0.25 28.68
CA GLU A 233 13.33 -1.35 29.58
C GLU A 233 12.28 -2.46 29.64
N TRP A 234 11.02 -2.10 29.49
CA TRP A 234 9.89 -3.03 29.47
C TRP A 234 9.72 -3.80 28.17
N ALA A 235 10.45 -3.44 27.10
CA ALA A 235 10.32 -4.14 25.82
C ALA A 235 10.73 -5.62 25.92
N PRO A 236 10.02 -6.53 25.25
CA PRO A 236 10.34 -7.95 25.25
C PRO A 236 11.78 -8.22 24.79
N PRO A 237 12.47 -9.24 25.34
CA PRO A 237 13.85 -9.56 24.96
C PRO A 237 14.06 -9.79 23.46
N ALA A 238 13.06 -10.40 22.79
CA ALA A 238 13.08 -10.61 21.35
C ALA A 238 13.11 -9.29 20.57
N VAL A 239 12.37 -8.28 21.03
CA VAL A 239 12.35 -6.95 20.43
C VAL A 239 13.67 -6.23 20.64
N LYS A 240 14.25 -6.32 21.86
CA LYS A 240 15.53 -5.70 22.19
C LYS A 240 16.67 -6.27 21.35
N LYS A 241 16.67 -7.58 21.09
CA LYS A 241 17.72 -8.24 20.30
C LYS A 241 17.81 -7.68 18.89
N ASP A 242 16.65 -7.47 18.24
CA ASP A 242 16.58 -7.05 16.85
C ASP A 242 15.95 -5.65 16.72
N TYR A 243 16.13 -4.80 17.75
CA TYR A 243 15.45 -3.53 17.88
C TYR A 243 15.59 -2.63 16.64
N PHE A 244 16.83 -2.45 16.18
CA PHE A 244 17.11 -1.66 14.98
C PHE A 244 16.41 -2.22 13.74
N LEU A 245 16.40 -3.54 13.56
CA LEU A 245 15.70 -4.19 12.45
C LEU A 245 14.20 -3.93 12.53
N ASN A 246 13.61 -4.02 13.73
CA ASN A 246 12.20 -3.70 13.96
C ASN A 246 11.86 -2.24 13.62
N LEU A 247 12.75 -1.28 13.98
CA LEU A 247 12.56 0.12 13.60
C LEU A 247 12.63 0.34 12.10
N PHE A 248 13.60 -0.26 11.40
CA PHE A 248 13.70 -0.17 9.95
C PHE A 248 12.58 -0.91 9.21
N THR A 249 11.99 -1.92 9.83
CA THR A 249 10.82 -2.61 9.29
C THR A 249 9.66 -1.64 9.05
N VAL A 250 9.50 -0.62 9.92
CA VAL A 250 8.52 0.45 9.71
C VAL A 250 8.73 1.16 8.37
N PHE A 251 9.96 1.54 8.06
CA PHE A 251 10.27 2.15 6.75
C PHE A 251 9.92 1.22 5.58
N GLY A 252 10.14 -0.08 5.75
CA GLY A 252 9.78 -1.10 4.76
C GLY A 252 8.28 -1.20 4.53
N TYR A 253 7.49 -1.24 5.60
CA TYR A 253 6.05 -1.47 5.55
C TYR A 253 5.20 -0.23 5.27
N VAL A 254 5.62 0.97 5.71
CA VAL A 254 4.88 2.19 5.41
C VAL A 254 4.90 2.47 3.91
N GLY A 255 3.74 2.45 3.30
CA GLY A 255 3.54 2.61 1.86
C GLY A 255 3.16 1.30 1.16
N GLY A 256 2.86 1.37 -0.14
CA GLY A 256 2.45 0.21 -0.93
C GLY A 256 3.61 -0.72 -1.30
N THR A 257 3.27 -1.93 -1.71
CA THR A 257 4.20 -2.86 -2.35
C THR A 257 4.55 -2.40 -3.77
N MET A 258 5.60 -2.95 -4.36
CA MET A 258 5.98 -2.59 -5.72
C MET A 258 4.90 -2.93 -6.74
N SER A 259 4.23 -4.06 -6.58
CA SER A 259 3.07 -4.46 -7.41
C SER A 259 1.93 -3.45 -7.32
N ALA A 260 1.63 -2.91 -6.13
CA ALA A 260 0.61 -1.90 -5.96
C ALA A 260 0.94 -0.62 -6.73
N TYR A 261 2.20 -0.17 -6.71
CA TYR A 261 2.64 1.00 -7.48
C TYR A 261 2.62 0.75 -8.99
N LEU A 262 3.01 -0.44 -9.44
CA LEU A 262 2.94 -0.82 -10.85
C LEU A 262 1.49 -0.91 -11.35
N ALA A 263 0.60 -1.46 -10.54
CA ALA A 263 -0.83 -1.50 -10.82
C ALA A 263 -1.41 -0.08 -10.92
N TYR A 264 -1.12 0.79 -9.94
CA TYR A 264 -1.55 2.20 -9.98
C TYR A 264 -1.11 2.91 -11.26
N ALA A 265 0.16 2.77 -11.63
CA ALA A 265 0.69 3.38 -12.84
C ALA A 265 0.07 2.85 -14.14
N SER A 266 -0.59 1.69 -14.12
CA SER A 266 -1.31 1.16 -15.28
C SER A 266 -2.77 1.66 -15.36
N TRP A 267 -3.28 2.28 -14.30
CA TRP A 267 -4.63 2.88 -14.28
C TRP A 267 -4.62 4.39 -14.63
N VAL A 268 -3.48 5.02 -14.55
CA VAL A 268 -3.25 6.41 -14.98
C VAL A 268 -3.02 6.47 -16.48
#